data_9f36625abe8e6a47453916b32af7a476
#
_entry.id   9f36625abe8e6a47453916b32af7a476
#
_cell.length_a   1.000
_cell.length_b   1.000
_cell.length_c   1.000
_cell.angle_alpha   90.00
_cell.angle_beta   90.00
_cell.angle_gamma   90.00
#
_symmetry.space_group_name_H-M   'P 1'
#
loop_
_entity.id
_entity.type
_entity.pdbx_description
1 polymer ?
#
loop_
_entity_poly.entity_id
_entity_poly.type
_entity_poly.pdbx_seq_one_letter_code
_entity_poly.pdbx_strand_id
1 'polypeptide(L)' 'MYFTDRGIEELQRRRGDDEVTLAWLADQLQAFVDVHPEFETAVERLATWLARLDDPED' A
#
# COMPACT_ATOMS: atom_id res chain seq x y z
N MET A 1 -11.74 17.65 -1.94
CA MET A 1 -11.82 17.08 -1.84
C MET A 1 -11.59 16.25 -1.73
N TYR A 2 -11.38 15.63 -1.28
CA TYR A 2 -11.44 14.88 -1.29
C TYR A 2 -11.51 13.94 -0.62
N PHE A 3 -12.04 13.40 -0.55
CA PHE A 3 -12.63 12.22 -0.16
C PHE A 3 -11.73 11.10 -0.33
N THR A 4 -10.80 11.23 -1.10
CA THR A 4 -9.92 10.15 -1.49
C THR A 4 -9.07 9.66 -0.35
N ASP A 5 -9.02 10.38 0.76
CA ASP A 5 -8.23 9.96 1.89
C ASP A 5 -8.98 9.08 2.86
N ARG A 6 -10.22 8.76 2.58
CA ARG A 6 -11.02 8.03 3.56
C ARG A 6 -10.46 6.64 3.82
N GLY A 7 -10.01 5.95 2.78
CA GLY A 7 -9.44 4.63 2.98
C GLY A 7 -8.16 4.68 3.78
N ILE A 8 -7.34 5.67 3.51
CA ILE A 8 -6.10 5.82 4.24
C ILE A 8 -6.39 6.13 5.70
N GLU A 9 -7.35 7.00 5.95
CA GLU A 9 -7.72 7.35 7.31
C GLU A 9 -8.27 6.15 8.05
N GLU A 10 -9.07 5.35 7.38
CA GLU A 10 -9.63 4.18 8.02
C GLU A 10 -8.54 3.19 8.36
N LEU A 11 -7.57 3.02 7.47
CA LEU A 11 -6.47 2.14 7.73
C LEU A 11 -5.71 2.58 8.98
N GLN A 12 -5.41 3.87 9.07
CA GLN A 12 -4.72 4.38 10.24
C GLN A 12 -5.52 4.20 11.51
N ARG A 13 -6.82 4.42 11.42
CA ARG A 13 -7.64 4.35 12.60
C ARG A 13 -7.78 2.92 13.09
N ARG A 14 -7.87 1.97 12.17
CA ARG A 14 -8.11 0.60 12.56
C ARG A 14 -6.84 -0.18 12.84
N ARG A 15 -5.76 0.17 12.15
CA ARG A 15 -4.54 -0.62 12.26
C ARG A 15 -3.31 0.21 12.50
N GLY A 16 -3.48 1.44 12.91
CA GLY A 16 -2.33 2.32 13.07
C GLY A 16 -1.33 1.83 14.09
N ASP A 17 -1.77 1.00 15.03
CA ASP A 17 -0.86 0.47 16.04
C ASP A 17 -0.33 -0.90 15.69
N ASP A 18 -0.78 -1.49 14.59
CA ASP A 18 -0.29 -2.81 14.22
C ASP A 18 1.12 -2.74 13.70
N GLU A 19 1.87 -3.78 13.98
CA GLU A 19 3.21 -3.90 13.41
C GLU A 19 3.22 -5.12 12.53
N VAL A 20 3.54 -4.93 11.27
CA VAL A 20 3.54 -6.02 10.30
C VAL A 20 4.83 -5.94 9.50
N THR A 21 5.22 -7.07 8.95
CA THR A 21 6.37 -7.05 8.07
C THR A 21 5.96 -6.54 6.70
N LEU A 22 6.93 -6.02 5.98
CA LEU A 22 6.66 -5.60 4.62
C LEU A 22 6.36 -6.81 3.74
N ALA A 23 6.90 -7.98 4.10
CA ALA A 23 6.53 -9.18 3.36
C ALA A 23 5.04 -9.47 3.49
N TRP A 24 4.50 -9.31 4.70
CA TRP A 24 3.08 -9.47 4.90
C TRP A 24 2.30 -8.49 4.03
N LEU A 25 2.74 -7.25 4.03
CA LEU A 25 2.06 -6.24 3.23
C LEU A 25 2.12 -6.56 1.75
N ALA A 26 3.27 -7.03 1.27
CA ALA A 26 3.39 -7.39 -0.13
C ALA A 26 2.41 -8.50 -0.50
N ASP A 27 2.23 -9.46 0.40
CA ASP A 27 1.25 -10.52 0.16
C ASP A 27 -0.17 -9.96 0.06
N GLN A 28 -0.48 -8.96 0.89
CA GLN A 28 -1.80 -8.37 0.85
C GLN A 28 -2.01 -7.59 -0.44
N LEU A 29 -0.98 -6.89 -0.89
CA LEU A 29 -1.09 -6.17 -2.15
C LEU A 29 -1.29 -7.13 -3.30
N GLN A 30 -0.60 -8.26 -3.29
CA GLN A 30 -0.78 -9.25 -4.34
C GLN A 30 -2.20 -9.82 -4.32
N ALA A 31 -2.71 -10.11 -3.14
CA ALA A 31 -4.06 -10.63 -3.02
C ALA A 31 -5.07 -9.62 -3.54
N PHE A 32 -4.84 -8.35 -3.26
CA PHE A 32 -5.75 -7.31 -3.74
C PHE A 32 -5.74 -7.25 -5.27
N VAL A 33 -4.56 -7.30 -5.86
CA VAL A 33 -4.46 -7.22 -7.32
C VAL A 33 -5.07 -8.45 -7.98
N ASP A 34 -4.94 -9.62 -7.33
CA ASP A 34 -5.54 -10.82 -7.88
C ASP A 34 -7.06 -10.69 -8.02
N VAL A 35 -7.68 -9.95 -7.11
CA VAL A 35 -9.11 -9.75 -7.14
C VAL A 35 -9.47 -8.52 -7.96
N HIS A 36 -8.57 -7.55 -8.02
CA HIS A 36 -8.83 -6.29 -8.71
C HIS A 36 -7.70 -6.00 -9.69
N PRO A 37 -7.59 -6.78 -10.77
CA PRO A 37 -6.47 -6.60 -11.70
C PRO A 37 -6.42 -5.22 -12.36
N GLU A 38 -7.51 -4.49 -12.35
CA GLU A 38 -7.50 -3.17 -12.92
C GLU A 38 -6.59 -2.22 -12.17
N PHE A 39 -6.19 -2.57 -10.94
CA PHE A 39 -5.29 -1.72 -10.16
C PHE A 39 -3.86 -2.21 -10.18
N GLU A 40 -3.54 -3.17 -11.02
CA GLU A 40 -2.21 -3.76 -10.99
C GLU A 40 -1.11 -2.73 -11.15
N THR A 41 -1.24 -1.83 -12.10
CA THR A 41 -0.19 -0.84 -12.34
C THR A 41 -0.04 0.08 -11.14
N ALA A 42 -1.15 0.53 -10.58
CA ALA A 42 -1.08 1.44 -9.45
C ALA A 42 -0.46 0.76 -8.24
N VAL A 43 -0.81 -0.50 -8.00
CA VAL A 43 -0.28 -1.22 -6.86
C VAL A 43 1.21 -1.49 -7.04
N GLU A 44 1.63 -1.82 -8.27
CA GLU A 44 3.04 -2.02 -8.53
C GLU A 44 3.83 -0.74 -8.28
N ARG A 45 3.27 0.38 -8.66
CA ARG A 45 3.95 1.64 -8.41
C ARG A 45 4.05 1.94 -6.92
N LEU A 46 3.00 1.65 -6.18
CA LEU A 46 3.03 1.85 -4.74
C LEU A 46 4.07 0.94 -4.11
N ALA A 47 4.11 -0.32 -4.52
CA ALA A 47 5.06 -1.26 -3.96
C ALA A 47 6.49 -0.83 -4.23
N THR A 48 6.75 -0.37 -5.45
CA THR A 48 8.09 0.09 -5.80
C THR A 48 8.45 1.33 -4.99
N TRP A 49 7.52 2.23 -4.84
CA TRP A 49 7.76 3.43 -4.07
C TRP A 49 8.10 3.09 -2.62
N LEU A 50 7.34 2.17 -2.04
CA LEU A 50 7.62 1.76 -0.66
C LEU A 50 8.98 1.08 -0.55
N ALA A 51 9.34 0.28 -1.56
CA ALA A 51 10.61 -0.41 -1.51
C ALA A 51 11.79 0.54 -1.55
N ARG A 52 11.59 1.72 -2.09
CA ARG A 52 12.67 2.66 -2.29
C ARG A 52 12.60 3.89 -1.42
N LEU A 53 11.79 3.84 -0.39
CA LEU A 53 11.62 5.03 0.43
C LEU A 53 12.92 5.51 1.04
N ASP A 54 13.82 4.59 1.35
CA ASP A 54 15.07 4.95 1.99
C ASP A 54 16.19 5.21 1.02
N ASP A 55 15.97 5.01 -0.27
CA ASP A 55 17.04 5.21 -1.23
C ASP A 55 17.33 6.69 -1.34
N PRO A 56 18.60 7.04 -1.44
CA PRO A 56 18.90 8.43 -1.74
C PRO A 56 18.40 8.74 -3.11
N GLU A 57 17.95 9.90 -3.25
CA GLU A 57 17.42 10.17 -4.45
C GLU A 57 18.29 10.41 -5.44
N ASP A 58 18.58 10.28 -6.06
CA ASP A 58 19.37 10.40 -6.99
C ASP A 58 19.24 11.04 -7.77
#